data_dc4ce156795b14ffa7b287481143fb45
#
_entry.id   dc4ce156795b14ffa7b287481143fb45
#
_cell.length_a   1.000
_cell.length_b   1.000
_cell.length_c   1.000
_cell.angle_alpha   90.00
_cell.angle_beta   90.00
_cell.angle_gamma   90.00
#
_symmetry.space_group_name_H-M   'P 1'
#
loop_
_entity.id
_entity.type
_entity.pdbx_description
1 polymer ?
#
loop_
_entity_poly.entity_id
_entity_poly.type
_entity_poly.pdbx_seq_one_letter_code
_entity_poly.pdbx_strand_id
1 'polypeptide(L)'
;MENSFSYQPAADRYEQMPYTYCGKSGLQLPLISLGLWHNFGSVDNFNVATDMIKYAFDHGVTHFDLANNYGPAPGSAEVNFGRILKENFQGYRDEMIISSKAGHDMWAGPYGGNSSRKNLMASIDQSLCRTGLEYFDIFYSHRYDGEIGRAHV
;
A
#
# COMPACT_ATOMS: atom_id res chain seq x y z
N MET A 1 29.06 -9.47 11.18
CA MET A 1 28.41 -8.70 12.27
C MET A 1 26.92 -8.90 12.05
N GLU A 2 26.30 -9.74 12.85
CA GLU A 2 24.85 -9.94 12.85
C GLU A 2 24.18 -8.63 13.29
N ASN A 3 23.25 -8.15 12.45
CA ASN A 3 22.49 -6.94 12.72
C ASN A 3 21.48 -7.26 13.84
N SER A 4 21.85 -7.01 15.09
CA SER A 4 21.12 -7.40 16.31
C SER A 4 19.83 -6.58 16.58
N PHE A 5 19.27 -5.88 15.59
CA PHE A 5 18.06 -5.06 15.74
C PHE A 5 17.09 -5.19 14.57
N SER A 6 17.08 -6.29 13.84
CA SER A 6 16.03 -6.51 12.87
C SER A 6 14.73 -6.90 13.59
N TYR A 7 13.61 -6.24 13.23
CA TYR A 7 12.28 -6.60 13.68
C TYR A 7 12.00 -8.07 13.37
N GLN A 8 11.50 -8.79 14.37
CA GLN A 8 11.05 -10.16 14.26
C GLN A 8 9.55 -10.19 14.52
N PRO A 9 8.70 -10.50 13.53
CA PRO A 9 7.26 -10.60 13.72
C PRO A 9 6.88 -11.68 14.72
N ALA A 10 5.75 -11.48 15.41
CA ALA A 10 5.19 -12.46 16.33
C ALA A 10 4.97 -13.80 15.60
N ALA A 11 5.43 -14.90 16.20
CA ALA A 11 5.35 -16.24 15.59
C ALA A 11 3.90 -16.73 15.47
N ASP A 12 3.04 -16.30 16.37
CA ASP A 12 1.62 -16.66 16.49
C ASP A 12 0.68 -15.65 15.81
N ARG A 13 1.21 -14.71 15.01
CA ARG A 13 0.45 -13.61 14.41
C ARG A 13 -0.77 -14.03 13.60
N TYR A 14 -0.80 -15.23 13.09
CA TYR A 14 -1.90 -15.73 12.26
C TYR A 14 -2.98 -16.50 13.04
N GLU A 15 -2.79 -16.73 14.34
CA GLU A 15 -3.68 -17.61 15.11
C GLU A 15 -5.02 -16.97 15.46
N GLN A 16 -5.07 -15.63 15.56
CA GLN A 16 -6.26 -14.91 16.02
C GLN A 16 -6.99 -14.15 14.91
N MET A 17 -6.34 -13.88 13.79
CA MET A 17 -6.94 -13.13 12.70
C MET A 17 -7.72 -14.06 11.76
N PRO A 18 -9.03 -13.84 11.59
CA PRO A 18 -9.78 -14.55 10.55
C PRO A 18 -9.41 -14.04 9.16
N TYR A 19 -9.27 -14.98 8.22
CA TYR A 19 -9.03 -14.68 6.80
C TYR A 19 -10.17 -15.19 5.94
N THR A 20 -10.53 -14.45 4.89
CA THR A 20 -11.59 -14.85 3.96
C THR A 20 -11.14 -14.65 2.52
N TYR A 21 -11.65 -15.50 1.61
CA TYR A 21 -11.33 -15.38 0.20
C TYR A 21 -11.98 -14.13 -0.42
N CYS A 22 -11.20 -13.38 -1.17
CA CYS A 22 -11.67 -12.28 -1.99
C CYS A 22 -12.29 -12.82 -3.30
N GLY A 23 -13.54 -13.19 -3.24
CA GLY A 23 -14.27 -13.76 -4.38
C GLY A 23 -13.57 -15.01 -4.93
N LYS A 24 -13.22 -15.00 -6.22
CA LYS A 24 -12.54 -16.10 -6.94
C LYS A 24 -11.09 -15.78 -7.31
N SER A 25 -10.52 -14.73 -6.75
CA SER A 25 -9.14 -14.27 -7.07
C SER A 25 -8.04 -15.20 -6.52
N GLY A 26 -8.36 -16.03 -5.53
CA GLY A 26 -7.38 -16.82 -4.78
C GLY A 26 -6.74 -16.08 -3.62
N LEU A 27 -6.89 -14.74 -3.55
CA LEU A 27 -6.40 -13.96 -2.42
C LEU A 27 -7.23 -14.22 -1.17
N GLN A 28 -6.57 -14.37 -0.03
CA GLN A 28 -7.19 -14.34 1.29
C GLN A 28 -6.87 -13.02 1.96
N LEU A 29 -7.90 -12.31 2.40
CA LEU A 29 -7.76 -11.03 3.08
C LEU A 29 -8.06 -11.21 4.57
N PRO A 30 -7.33 -10.52 5.46
CA PRO A 30 -7.67 -10.48 6.87
C PRO A 30 -9.01 -9.75 7.06
N LEU A 31 -9.69 -10.03 8.16
CA LEU A 31 -10.96 -9.35 8.48
C LEU A 31 -10.77 -7.82 8.65
N ILE A 32 -9.57 -7.40 9.05
CA ILE A 32 -9.20 -5.99 9.23
C ILE A 32 -8.01 -5.68 8.34
N SER A 33 -8.07 -4.55 7.62
CA SER A 33 -6.95 -4.00 6.84
C SER A 33 -6.47 -2.70 7.46
N LEU A 34 -5.17 -2.40 7.35
CA LEU A 34 -4.63 -1.12 7.78
C LEU A 34 -4.58 -0.14 6.61
N GLY A 35 -5.42 0.91 6.67
CA GLY A 35 -5.37 2.03 5.72
C GLY A 35 -4.31 3.06 6.12
N LEU A 36 -3.48 3.47 5.16
CA LEU A 36 -2.34 4.34 5.39
C LEU A 36 -2.59 5.80 4.95
N TRP A 37 -3.82 6.26 5.05
CA TRP A 37 -4.13 7.65 4.70
C TRP A 37 -3.63 8.64 5.75
N HIS A 38 -4.00 8.47 7.01
CA HIS A 38 -3.57 9.31 8.13
C HIS A 38 -2.42 8.64 8.90
N ASN A 39 -1.56 9.46 9.52
CA ASN A 39 -0.40 9.08 10.33
C ASN A 39 0.79 8.48 9.56
N PHE A 40 0.76 8.50 8.23
CA PHE A 40 1.84 7.92 7.40
C PHE A 40 2.46 8.92 6.42
N GLY A 41 2.03 10.18 6.44
CA GLY A 41 2.55 11.23 5.57
C GLY A 41 3.88 11.83 6.03
N SER A 42 4.38 12.80 5.26
CA SER A 42 5.68 13.45 5.52
C SER A 42 5.70 14.35 6.76
N VAL A 43 4.54 14.71 7.30
CA VAL A 43 4.39 15.55 8.51
C VAL A 43 4.16 14.69 9.77
N ASP A 44 3.97 13.40 9.61
CA ASP A 44 3.66 12.48 10.68
C ASP A 44 4.93 11.90 11.32
N ASN A 45 4.80 11.37 12.53
CA ASN A 45 5.93 10.75 13.21
C ASN A 45 6.25 9.37 12.60
N PHE A 46 7.38 9.27 11.93
CA PHE A 46 7.81 8.06 11.23
C PHE A 46 7.97 6.85 12.17
N ASN A 47 8.43 7.05 13.41
CA ASN A 47 8.58 5.94 14.35
C ASN A 47 7.21 5.41 14.79
N VAL A 48 6.25 6.29 15.05
CA VAL A 48 4.87 5.89 15.37
C VAL A 48 4.24 5.14 14.19
N ALA A 49 4.41 5.64 12.96
CA ALA A 49 3.94 4.95 11.76
C ALA A 49 4.56 3.54 11.64
N THR A 50 5.87 3.42 11.91
CA THR A 50 6.57 2.13 11.90
C THR A 50 6.02 1.17 12.95
N ASP A 51 5.81 1.66 14.17
CA ASP A 51 5.28 0.84 15.28
C ASP A 51 3.85 0.38 15.00
N MET A 52 3.01 1.23 14.37
CA MET A 52 1.66 0.87 13.96
C MET A 52 1.65 -0.28 12.94
N ILE A 53 2.54 -0.25 11.94
CA ILE A 53 2.65 -1.31 10.93
C ILE A 53 3.14 -2.61 11.57
N LYS A 54 4.17 -2.55 12.44
CA LYS A 54 4.67 -3.71 13.18
C LYS A 54 3.58 -4.32 14.04
N TYR A 55 2.90 -3.49 14.82
CA TYR A 55 1.80 -3.94 15.67
C TYR A 55 0.68 -4.61 14.87
N ALA A 56 0.27 -4.01 13.77
CA ALA A 56 -0.76 -4.58 12.89
C ALA A 56 -0.33 -5.94 12.34
N PHE A 57 0.90 -6.05 11.84
CA PHE A 57 1.43 -7.31 11.31
C PHE A 57 1.57 -8.39 12.39
N ASP A 58 2.03 -8.03 13.59
CA ASP A 58 2.11 -8.94 14.74
C ASP A 58 0.74 -9.49 15.21
N HIS A 59 -0.35 -8.83 14.79
CA HIS A 59 -1.73 -9.26 15.06
C HIS A 59 -2.44 -9.82 13.82
N GLY A 60 -1.69 -10.21 12.78
CA GLY A 60 -2.22 -10.88 11.60
C GLY A 60 -2.86 -9.96 10.57
N VAL A 61 -2.72 -8.64 10.68
CA VAL A 61 -3.12 -7.73 9.60
C VAL A 61 -2.10 -7.83 8.48
N THR A 62 -2.45 -8.55 7.44
CA THR A 62 -1.58 -8.75 6.26
C THR A 62 -1.88 -7.78 5.12
N HIS A 63 -3.02 -7.08 5.14
CA HIS A 63 -3.41 -6.15 4.09
C HIS A 63 -3.16 -4.70 4.50
N PHE A 64 -2.29 -4.02 3.73
CA PHE A 64 -1.91 -2.62 3.87
C PHE A 64 -2.40 -1.84 2.65
N ASP A 65 -3.23 -0.82 2.88
CA ASP A 65 -3.96 -0.14 1.84
C ASP A 65 -3.49 1.31 1.67
N LEU A 66 -2.82 1.57 0.54
CA LEU A 66 -2.27 2.86 0.13
C LEU A 66 -3.12 3.54 -0.95
N ALA A 67 -2.72 4.73 -1.33
CA ALA A 67 -3.07 5.40 -2.57
C ALA A 67 -1.94 6.36 -2.97
N ASN A 68 -1.83 6.64 -4.27
CA ASN A 68 -0.79 7.51 -4.80
C ASN A 68 -0.84 8.94 -4.26
N ASN A 69 -2.03 9.40 -3.80
CA ASN A 69 -2.24 10.74 -3.25
C ASN A 69 -2.20 10.80 -1.72
N TYR A 70 -1.99 9.67 -1.01
CA TYR A 70 -1.96 9.68 0.45
C TYR A 70 -0.73 10.43 0.99
N GLY A 71 -0.96 11.16 2.07
CA GLY A 71 -0.01 12.02 2.72
C GLY A 71 -0.67 12.86 3.81
N PRO A 72 -0.32 14.14 4.04
CA PRO A 72 0.46 15.06 3.21
C PRO A 72 1.96 14.80 3.23
N ALA A 73 2.74 15.20 2.20
CA ALA A 73 2.26 15.62 0.88
C ALA A 73 1.82 14.41 0.04
N PRO A 74 1.09 14.61 -1.11
CA PRO A 74 0.68 13.49 -1.96
C PRO A 74 1.85 12.58 -2.32
N GLY A 75 1.67 11.28 -2.13
CA GLY A 75 2.71 10.26 -2.37
C GLY A 75 3.63 9.98 -1.18
N SER A 76 3.63 10.82 -0.14
CA SER A 76 4.55 10.65 0.99
C SER A 76 4.23 9.40 1.85
N ALA A 77 2.98 8.98 1.91
CA ALA A 77 2.62 7.73 2.58
C ALA A 77 3.25 6.51 1.90
N GLU A 78 3.26 6.47 0.56
CA GLU A 78 3.95 5.41 -0.20
C GLU A 78 5.47 5.43 0.03
N VAL A 79 6.09 6.61 0.07
CA VAL A 79 7.54 6.75 0.37
C VAL A 79 7.86 6.24 1.77
N ASN A 80 7.10 6.66 2.78
CA ASN A 80 7.31 6.23 4.16
C ASN A 80 7.07 4.73 4.34
N PHE A 81 6.00 4.20 3.74
CA PHE A 81 5.72 2.76 3.79
C PHE A 81 6.85 1.95 3.13
N GLY A 82 7.31 2.35 1.95
CA GLY A 82 8.43 1.69 1.28
C GLY A 82 9.70 1.69 2.12
N ARG A 83 10.00 2.81 2.80
CA ARG A 83 11.11 2.90 3.74
C ARG A 83 10.93 1.95 4.94
N ILE A 84 9.73 1.89 5.52
CA ILE A 84 9.41 0.99 6.64
C ILE A 84 9.61 -0.47 6.23
N LEU A 85 9.11 -0.86 5.05
CA LEU A 85 9.29 -2.21 4.53
C LEU A 85 10.78 -2.56 4.36
N LYS A 86 11.54 -1.67 3.75
CA LYS A 86 12.97 -1.87 3.53
C LYS A 86 13.78 -1.99 4.82
N GLU A 87 13.42 -1.20 5.85
CA GLU A 87 14.15 -1.17 7.12
C GLU A 87 13.76 -2.32 8.06
N ASN A 88 12.50 -2.80 7.99
CA ASN A 88 11.97 -3.70 9.02
C ASN A 88 11.39 -5.03 8.50
N PHE A 89 10.97 -5.10 7.24
CA PHE A 89 10.20 -6.24 6.72
C PHE A 89 10.89 -6.99 5.59
N GLN A 90 12.22 -6.99 5.56
CA GLN A 90 12.98 -7.76 4.59
C GLN A 90 12.66 -9.25 4.74
N GLY A 91 12.22 -9.90 3.64
CA GLY A 91 11.82 -11.30 3.62
C GLY A 91 10.34 -11.58 3.94
N TYR A 92 9.55 -10.55 4.28
CA TYR A 92 8.13 -10.71 4.61
C TYR A 92 7.18 -10.20 3.52
N ARG A 93 7.70 -9.75 2.36
CA ARG A 93 6.85 -9.22 1.27
C ARG A 93 5.77 -10.22 0.81
N ASP A 94 6.12 -11.48 0.72
CA ASP A 94 5.21 -12.53 0.25
C ASP A 94 4.12 -12.92 1.27
N GLU A 95 4.25 -12.44 2.51
CA GLU A 95 3.24 -12.60 3.54
C GLU A 95 2.26 -11.40 3.59
N MET A 96 2.44 -10.40 2.73
CA MET A 96 1.64 -9.18 2.72
C MET A 96 0.84 -9.04 1.43
N ILE A 97 -0.38 -8.54 1.56
CA ILE A 97 -1.17 -7.99 0.48
C ILE A 97 -1.02 -6.48 0.52
N ILE A 98 -0.42 -5.91 -0.50
CA ILE A 98 -0.21 -4.46 -0.58
C ILE A 98 -1.04 -3.92 -1.72
N SER A 99 -1.94 -3.00 -1.39
CA SER A 99 -2.77 -2.33 -2.37
C SER A 99 -2.41 -0.85 -2.50
N SER A 100 -2.54 -0.32 -3.72
CA SER A 100 -2.54 1.13 -3.96
C SER A 100 -3.62 1.51 -4.96
N LYS A 101 -3.78 2.81 -5.21
CA LYS A 101 -4.88 3.35 -6.01
C LYS A 101 -4.43 4.61 -6.75
N ALA A 102 -5.06 4.87 -7.89
CA ALA A 102 -4.91 6.12 -8.61
C ALA A 102 -6.26 6.65 -9.10
N GLY A 103 -6.34 7.97 -9.36
CA GLY A 103 -7.55 8.63 -9.84
C GLY A 103 -7.73 10.06 -9.34
N HIS A 104 -6.95 10.48 -8.34
CA HIS A 104 -6.83 11.88 -7.94
C HIS A 104 -5.75 12.60 -8.73
N ASP A 105 -5.84 13.94 -8.78
CA ASP A 105 -4.85 14.77 -9.46
C ASP A 105 -3.49 14.71 -8.76
N MET A 106 -2.48 14.27 -9.48
CA MET A 106 -1.11 14.10 -8.96
C MET A 106 -0.09 15.00 -9.65
N TRP A 107 -0.39 15.47 -10.86
CA TRP A 107 0.45 16.42 -11.60
C TRP A 107 -0.40 17.30 -12.50
N ALA A 108 0.17 18.40 -12.97
CA ALA A 108 -0.54 19.36 -13.81
C ALA A 108 -0.80 18.82 -15.24
N GLY A 109 -1.87 19.31 -15.86
CA GLY A 109 -2.23 19.00 -17.23
C GLY A 109 -3.28 17.89 -17.38
N PRO A 110 -3.66 17.54 -18.61
CA PRO A 110 -4.86 16.75 -18.89
C PRO A 110 -4.72 15.26 -18.52
N TYR A 111 -3.55 14.81 -18.12
CA TYR A 111 -3.28 13.38 -17.81
C TYR A 111 -2.92 13.16 -16.35
N GLY A 112 -2.90 14.20 -15.51
CA GLY A 112 -2.45 14.13 -14.12
C GLY A 112 -3.46 13.56 -13.15
N GLY A 113 -4.71 13.45 -13.55
CA GLY A 113 -5.83 12.91 -12.77
C GLY A 113 -6.67 11.94 -13.59
N ASN A 114 -7.88 11.66 -13.09
CA ASN A 114 -8.85 10.68 -13.62
C ASN A 114 -8.34 9.22 -13.64
N SER A 115 -9.09 8.32 -14.25
CA SER A 115 -8.77 6.89 -14.28
C SER A 115 -8.57 6.35 -15.70
N SER A 116 -8.09 7.22 -16.62
CA SER A 116 -7.72 6.76 -17.94
C SER A 116 -6.59 5.73 -17.87
N ARG A 117 -6.52 4.80 -18.82
CA ARG A 117 -5.41 3.83 -18.90
C ARG A 117 -4.04 4.52 -18.83
N LYS A 118 -3.89 5.68 -19.50
CA LYS A 118 -2.65 6.47 -19.47
C LYS A 118 -2.29 6.93 -18.05
N ASN A 119 -3.28 7.46 -17.30
CA ASN A 119 -3.05 7.91 -15.92
C ASN A 119 -2.74 6.72 -15.00
N LEU A 120 -3.51 5.63 -15.10
CA LEU A 120 -3.32 4.45 -14.27
C LEU A 120 -1.93 3.82 -14.48
N MET A 121 -1.47 3.69 -15.73
CA MET A 121 -0.14 3.16 -16.04
C MET A 121 0.98 4.04 -15.48
N ALA A 122 0.91 5.35 -15.72
CA ALA A 122 1.89 6.29 -15.17
C ALA A 122 1.86 6.30 -13.63
N SER A 123 0.67 6.21 -13.05
CA SER A 123 0.50 6.22 -11.59
C SER A 123 1.07 4.97 -10.93
N ILE A 124 0.85 3.77 -11.49
CA ILE A 124 1.41 2.54 -10.92
C ILE A 124 2.94 2.55 -10.97
N ASP A 125 3.54 2.99 -12.08
CA ASP A 125 4.99 3.09 -12.20
C ASP A 125 5.59 4.05 -11.15
N GLN A 126 4.94 5.20 -10.95
CA GLN A 126 5.34 6.17 -9.93
C GLN A 126 5.16 5.62 -8.50
N SER A 127 4.07 4.89 -8.24
CA SER A 127 3.79 4.27 -6.95
C SER A 127 4.80 3.17 -6.62
N LEU A 128 5.16 2.33 -7.59
CA LEU A 128 6.22 1.33 -7.46
C LEU A 128 7.58 1.98 -7.16
N CYS A 129 7.88 3.09 -7.85
CA CYS A 129 9.11 3.86 -7.59
C CYS A 129 9.14 4.43 -6.15
N ARG A 130 8.02 5.00 -5.66
CA ARG A 130 7.93 5.56 -4.30
C ARG A 130 8.03 4.50 -3.21
N THR A 131 7.36 3.37 -3.40
CA THR A 131 7.37 2.26 -2.43
C THR A 131 8.64 1.41 -2.51
N GLY A 132 9.34 1.41 -3.65
CA GLY A 132 10.45 0.50 -3.92
C GLY A 132 10.02 -0.96 -4.10
N LEU A 133 8.72 -1.19 -4.37
CA LEU A 133 8.16 -2.51 -4.63
C LEU A 133 8.28 -2.86 -6.12
N GLU A 134 8.31 -4.16 -6.42
CA GLU A 134 8.26 -4.68 -7.79
C GLU A 134 6.83 -4.82 -8.31
N TYR A 135 5.86 -5.01 -7.40
CA TYR A 135 4.44 -5.16 -7.73
C TYR A 135 3.52 -4.77 -6.56
N PHE A 136 2.28 -4.42 -6.89
CA PHE A 136 1.16 -4.39 -5.95
C PHE A 136 0.29 -5.63 -6.16
N ASP A 137 -0.29 -6.16 -5.08
CA ASP A 137 -1.23 -7.30 -5.16
C ASP A 137 -2.59 -6.86 -5.68
N ILE A 138 -2.99 -5.62 -5.33
CA ILE A 138 -4.24 -5.01 -5.78
C ILE A 138 -3.96 -3.56 -6.18
N PHE A 139 -4.44 -3.15 -7.35
CA PHE A 139 -4.40 -1.75 -7.77
C PHE A 139 -5.78 -1.27 -8.13
N TYR A 140 -6.27 -0.24 -7.44
CA TYR A 140 -7.64 0.26 -7.59
C TYR A 140 -7.72 1.48 -8.51
N SER A 141 -8.83 1.57 -9.24
CA SER A 141 -9.36 2.86 -9.66
C SER A 141 -9.98 3.54 -8.44
N HIS A 142 -9.34 4.61 -7.95
CA HIS A 142 -9.69 5.26 -6.67
C HIS A 142 -11.03 5.97 -6.72
N ARG A 143 -11.43 6.43 -7.91
CA ARG A 143 -12.69 7.14 -8.16
C ARG A 143 -13.38 6.55 -9.36
N TYR A 144 -14.69 6.39 -9.25
CA TYR A 144 -15.49 6.10 -10.42
C TYR A 144 -15.41 7.29 -11.39
N ASP A 145 -15.08 6.99 -12.61
CA ASP A 145 -15.04 7.94 -13.72
C ASP A 145 -15.96 7.39 -14.80
N GLY A 146 -17.05 8.11 -15.11
CA GLY A 146 -18.04 7.68 -16.10
C GLY A 146 -17.47 7.48 -17.52
N GLU A 147 -16.26 7.95 -17.77
CA GLU A 147 -15.55 7.81 -19.04
C GLU A 147 -14.63 6.57 -19.10
N ILE A 148 -14.37 5.90 -17.96
CA ILE A 148 -13.44 4.75 -17.91
C ILE A 148 -13.85 3.64 -18.88
N GLY A 149 -15.15 3.37 -19.02
CA GLY A 149 -15.66 2.32 -19.91
C GLY A 149 -15.46 2.61 -21.41
N ARG A 150 -15.04 3.82 -21.77
CA ARG A 150 -14.79 4.23 -23.15
C ARG A 150 -13.33 4.07 -23.57
N ALA A 151 -12.45 3.74 -22.64
CA ALA A 151 -11.01 3.63 -22.88
C ALA A 151 -10.54 2.23 -23.33
N HIS A 152 -11.45 1.31 -23.57
CA HIS A 152 -11.15 -0.01 -24.11
C HIS A 152 -11.20 0.01 -25.64
N VAL A 153 -10.15 0.50 -26.23
CA VAL A 153 -9.84 0.24 -27.65
C VAL A 153 -8.36 -0.07 -27.78
#